data_a886b7e0332e4ef54ec9b470c6ea02ce
#
_entry.id   a886b7e0332e4ef54ec9b470c6ea02ce
#
_cell.length_a   1.000
_cell.length_b   1.000
_cell.length_c   1.000
_cell.angle_alpha   90.00
_cell.angle_beta   90.00
_cell.angle_gamma   90.00
#
_symmetry.space_group_name_H-M   'P 1'
#
loop_
_entity.id
_entity.type
_entity.pdbx_description
1 polymer ?
#
loop_
_entity_poly.entity_id
_entity_poly.type
_entity_poly.pdbx_seq_one_letter_code
_entity_poly.pdbx_strand_id
1 'polypeptide(L)'
;MVSHKGRFYELVDATMGPKPSRMPRLANAGASERGFRFAIEMCDIAFVSASDGDDPKYSDAGKRAKDMARAMNKPDLKTYGLIGLIPGETDEEAQARLAYFDEGVDIECMEDIIRGYSMNPDAKNVTSNWDYNQERPSSVTQRTMAGSYQALAERIARTVINNELDGVIFFVPDYIKDLDAVAKKTLTALMDYGVESKVGQAWQ
;
A
#
# COMPACT_ATOMS: atom_id res chain seq x y z
N MET A 1 -7.21 0.38 32.68
CA MET A 1 -6.09 1.24 33.11
C MET A 1 -4.79 0.53 32.83
N VAL A 2 -3.80 1.25 32.35
CA VAL A 2 -2.47 0.72 32.03
C VAL A 2 -1.44 1.56 32.76
N SER A 3 -0.58 0.90 33.55
CA SER A 3 0.57 1.54 34.15
C SER A 3 1.83 0.92 33.55
N HIS A 4 2.78 1.74 33.14
CA HIS A 4 4.02 1.32 32.52
C HIS A 4 5.15 2.26 32.92
N LYS A 5 6.29 1.71 33.29
CA LYS A 5 7.51 2.46 33.54
C LYS A 5 8.58 1.97 32.57
N GLY A 6 8.84 2.79 31.55
CA GLY A 6 9.85 2.53 30.54
C GLY A 6 11.07 3.44 30.67
N ARG A 7 12.00 3.27 29.73
CA ARG A 7 13.21 4.10 29.67
C ARG A 7 12.93 5.58 29.36
N PHE A 8 11.89 5.85 28.55
CA PHE A 8 11.61 7.17 27.99
C PHE A 8 10.34 7.81 28.53
N TYR A 9 9.36 7.01 29.02
CA TYR A 9 8.11 7.53 29.62
C TYR A 9 7.61 6.61 30.71
N GLU A 10 6.83 7.23 31.58
CA GLU A 10 6.08 6.56 32.63
C GLU A 10 4.59 6.87 32.45
N LEU A 11 3.76 5.83 32.49
CA LEU A 11 2.32 5.93 32.47
C LEU A 11 1.80 5.46 33.83
N VAL A 12 0.92 6.23 34.44
CA VAL A 12 0.27 5.87 35.71
C VAL A 12 -1.23 5.89 35.47
N ASP A 13 -1.86 4.72 35.62
CA ASP A 13 -3.31 4.52 35.49
C ASP A 13 -3.91 5.15 34.21
N ALA A 14 -3.15 5.12 33.12
CA ALA A 14 -3.60 5.65 31.85
C ALA A 14 -4.81 4.88 31.34
N THR A 15 -5.80 5.60 30.85
CA THR A 15 -6.98 5.03 30.21
C THR A 15 -7.18 5.64 28.84
N MET A 16 -7.67 4.85 27.91
CA MET A 16 -8.18 5.35 26.63
C MET A 16 -9.69 5.48 26.69
N GLY A 17 -10.20 6.59 26.22
CA GLY A 17 -11.64 6.81 26.13
C GLY A 17 -12.00 7.75 24.98
N PRO A 18 -13.21 7.65 24.44
CA PRO A 18 -14.22 6.65 24.75
C PRO A 18 -13.85 5.26 24.26
N LYS A 19 -14.28 4.21 24.98
CA LYS A 19 -14.07 2.84 24.51
C LYS A 19 -15.09 2.50 23.42
N PRO A 20 -14.69 1.86 22.33
CA PRO A 20 -15.64 1.40 21.33
C PRO A 20 -16.53 0.29 21.92
N SER A 21 -17.78 0.24 21.49
CA SER A 21 -18.72 -0.84 21.87
C SER A 21 -18.29 -2.21 21.33
N ARG A 22 -17.58 -2.20 20.21
CA ARG A 22 -16.97 -3.37 19.58
C ARG A 22 -15.55 -3.00 19.15
N MET A 23 -14.60 -3.92 19.32
CA MET A 23 -13.23 -3.70 18.88
C MET A 23 -13.21 -3.48 17.36
N PRO A 24 -12.66 -2.37 16.86
CA PRO A 24 -12.49 -2.17 15.42
C PRO A 24 -11.43 -3.14 14.89
N ARG A 25 -11.51 -3.45 13.60
CA ARG A 25 -10.42 -4.15 12.93
C ARG A 25 -9.19 -3.27 12.87
N LEU A 26 -8.06 -3.87 13.17
CA LEU A 26 -6.77 -3.19 13.16
C LEU A 26 -6.04 -3.44 11.84
N ALA A 27 -5.48 -2.40 11.27
CA ALA A 27 -4.65 -2.48 10.09
C ALA A 27 -3.30 -1.79 10.33
N ASN A 28 -2.24 -2.32 9.75
CA ASN A 28 -0.90 -1.74 9.87
C ASN A 28 -0.12 -1.90 8.56
N ALA A 29 0.66 -0.87 8.21
CA ALA A 29 1.49 -0.80 7.01
C ALA A 29 2.99 -0.86 7.33
N GLY A 30 3.38 -1.56 8.37
CA GLY A 30 4.78 -1.67 8.79
C GLY A 30 5.64 -2.34 7.72
N ALA A 31 6.53 -1.57 7.10
CA ALA A 31 7.39 -2.04 6.01
C ALA A 31 8.75 -2.61 6.48
N SER A 32 9.22 -2.23 7.67
CA SER A 32 10.40 -2.85 8.29
C SER A 32 10.08 -4.29 8.71
N GLU A 33 11.08 -5.14 8.84
CA GLU A 33 10.90 -6.53 9.30
C GLU A 33 10.10 -6.60 10.61
N ARG A 34 10.44 -5.75 11.58
CA ARG A 34 9.73 -5.66 12.85
C ARG A 34 8.30 -5.14 12.70
N GLY A 35 8.08 -4.11 11.87
CA GLY A 35 6.77 -3.55 11.60
C GLY A 35 5.88 -4.53 10.83
N PHE A 36 6.43 -5.23 9.86
CA PHE A 36 5.72 -6.25 9.11
C PHE A 36 5.29 -7.43 10.02
N ARG A 37 6.21 -7.89 10.85
CA ARG A 37 5.90 -8.91 11.86
C ARG A 37 4.81 -8.44 12.84
N PHE A 38 4.90 -7.20 13.33
CA PHE A 38 3.87 -6.61 14.19
C PHE A 38 2.50 -6.57 13.49
N ALA A 39 2.44 -6.17 12.21
CA ALA A 39 1.21 -6.17 11.44
C ALA A 39 0.58 -7.58 11.40
N ILE A 40 1.38 -8.61 11.19
CA ILE A 40 0.92 -9.99 11.13
C ILE A 40 0.49 -10.49 12.52
N GLU A 41 1.25 -10.22 13.56
CA GLU A 41 0.96 -10.71 14.92
C GLU A 41 -0.24 -10.02 15.56
N MET A 42 -0.39 -8.69 15.37
CA MET A 42 -1.27 -7.86 16.19
C MET A 42 -2.48 -7.31 15.43
N CYS A 43 -2.48 -7.36 14.10
CA CYS A 43 -3.54 -6.74 13.31
C CYS A 43 -4.41 -7.79 12.59
N ASP A 44 -5.56 -7.34 12.10
CA ASP A 44 -6.47 -8.13 11.27
C ASP A 44 -6.14 -7.98 9.79
N ILE A 45 -5.48 -6.86 9.43
CA ILE A 45 -5.11 -6.51 8.06
C ILE A 45 -3.66 -6.08 8.03
N ALA A 46 -2.86 -6.70 7.18
CA ALA A 46 -1.52 -6.25 6.83
C ALA A 46 -1.56 -5.52 5.48
N PHE A 47 -1.16 -4.25 5.46
CA PHE A 47 -0.89 -3.56 4.20
C PHE A 47 0.49 -3.96 3.71
N VAL A 48 0.54 -4.45 2.48
CA VAL A 48 1.77 -4.90 1.83
C VAL A 48 2.09 -4.04 0.62
N SER A 49 3.37 -3.88 0.37
CA SER A 49 3.84 -3.31 -0.89
C SER A 49 3.72 -4.38 -1.96
N ALA A 50 2.80 -4.19 -2.89
CA ALA A 50 2.56 -5.14 -3.96
C ALA A 50 2.75 -4.47 -5.33
N SER A 51 3.32 -5.20 -6.28
CA SER A 51 3.47 -4.78 -7.66
C SER A 51 3.27 -5.94 -8.63
N ASP A 52 3.10 -5.63 -9.88
CA ASP A 52 3.04 -6.59 -11.00
C ASP A 52 4.41 -6.89 -11.63
N GLY A 53 5.47 -6.27 -11.09
CA GLY A 53 6.85 -6.50 -11.54
C GLY A 53 7.45 -7.78 -10.99
N ASP A 54 8.64 -8.10 -11.49
CA ASP A 54 9.35 -9.34 -11.18
C ASP A 54 10.19 -9.28 -9.88
N ASP A 55 10.20 -8.13 -9.19
CA ASP A 55 10.92 -8.01 -7.92
C ASP A 55 10.23 -8.85 -6.83
N PRO A 56 10.87 -9.92 -6.34
CA PRO A 56 10.29 -10.82 -5.34
C PRO A 56 9.85 -10.11 -4.06
N LYS A 57 10.45 -8.97 -3.74
CA LYS A 57 10.10 -8.16 -2.58
C LYS A 57 8.66 -7.65 -2.65
N TYR A 58 8.13 -7.42 -3.86
CA TYR A 58 6.83 -6.82 -4.09
C TYR A 58 5.85 -7.76 -4.80
N SER A 59 6.35 -8.76 -5.54
CA SER A 59 5.51 -9.66 -6.34
C SER A 59 4.89 -10.81 -5.54
N ASP A 60 5.35 -11.06 -4.30
CA ASP A 60 4.84 -12.11 -3.42
C ASP A 60 4.59 -11.66 -1.97
N ALA A 61 4.62 -10.35 -1.71
CA ALA A 61 4.57 -9.80 -0.36
C ALA A 61 3.31 -10.23 0.42
N GLY A 62 2.16 -10.30 -0.24
CA GLY A 62 0.91 -10.76 0.35
C GLY A 62 0.95 -12.25 0.71
N LYS A 63 1.48 -13.07 -0.18
CA LYS A 63 1.66 -14.50 0.05
C LYS A 63 2.58 -14.76 1.25
N ARG A 64 3.73 -14.09 1.31
CA ARG A 64 4.65 -14.20 2.46
C ARG A 64 3.97 -13.80 3.77
N ALA A 65 3.16 -12.71 3.77
CA ALA A 65 2.41 -12.32 4.96
C ALA A 65 1.44 -13.41 5.42
N LYS A 66 0.72 -14.03 4.49
CA LYS A 66 -0.21 -15.14 4.78
C LYS A 66 0.51 -16.39 5.27
N ASP A 67 1.67 -16.73 4.68
CA ASP A 67 2.49 -17.87 5.13
C ASP A 67 2.96 -17.65 6.58
N MET A 68 3.46 -16.46 6.91
CA MET A 68 3.84 -16.11 8.27
C MET A 68 2.64 -16.15 9.23
N ALA A 69 1.49 -15.62 8.82
CA ALA A 69 0.28 -15.64 9.63
C ALA A 69 -0.19 -17.08 9.94
N ARG A 70 -0.16 -17.96 8.95
CA ARG A 70 -0.45 -19.38 9.14
C ARG A 70 0.50 -20.03 10.15
N ALA A 71 1.80 -19.74 10.06
CA ALA A 71 2.81 -20.23 11.01
C ALA A 71 2.58 -19.69 12.45
N MET A 72 1.92 -18.56 12.58
CA MET A 72 1.56 -17.93 13.87
C MET A 72 0.14 -18.24 14.35
N ASN A 73 -0.53 -19.22 13.74
CA ASN A 73 -1.93 -19.60 14.03
C ASN A 73 -2.93 -18.44 13.82
N LYS A 74 -2.70 -17.58 12.82
CA LYS A 74 -3.58 -16.47 12.40
C LYS A 74 -4.01 -16.61 10.93
N PRO A 75 -4.72 -17.67 10.54
CA PRO A 75 -5.07 -17.94 9.14
C PRO A 75 -6.01 -16.89 8.54
N ASP A 76 -6.71 -16.13 9.38
CA ASP A 76 -7.73 -15.15 8.95
C ASP A 76 -7.14 -13.76 8.63
N LEU A 77 -5.81 -13.58 8.76
CA LEU A 77 -5.16 -12.33 8.37
C LEU A 77 -5.50 -11.98 6.93
N LYS A 78 -5.93 -10.73 6.73
CA LYS A 78 -6.16 -10.17 5.40
C LYS A 78 -4.94 -9.39 4.93
N THR A 79 -4.66 -9.45 3.63
CA THR A 79 -3.57 -8.71 2.99
C THR A 79 -4.13 -7.71 2.00
N TYR A 80 -3.76 -6.44 2.15
CA TYR A 80 -4.20 -5.37 1.26
C TYR A 80 -2.98 -4.72 0.61
N GLY A 81 -3.04 -4.59 -0.72
CA GLY A 81 -2.02 -3.88 -1.50
C GLY A 81 -2.34 -2.40 -1.62
N LEU A 82 -1.32 -1.55 -1.58
CA LEU A 82 -1.44 -0.13 -1.90
C LEU A 82 -0.86 0.10 -3.29
N ILE A 83 -1.68 0.61 -4.22
CA ILE A 83 -1.31 0.81 -5.63
C ILE A 83 -1.70 2.22 -6.06
N GLY A 84 -0.74 2.95 -6.62
CA GLY A 84 -1.00 4.21 -7.32
C GLY A 84 -1.43 3.95 -8.76
N LEU A 85 -2.39 4.72 -9.25
CA LEU A 85 -2.86 4.63 -10.63
C LEU A 85 -2.78 5.98 -11.30
N ILE A 86 -2.22 6.02 -12.51
CA ILE A 86 -2.30 7.15 -13.43
C ILE A 86 -3.05 6.64 -14.68
N PRO A 87 -4.40 6.76 -14.67
CA PRO A 87 -5.21 6.25 -15.76
C PRO A 87 -5.21 7.19 -16.95
N GLY A 88 -5.43 6.64 -18.14
CA GLY A 88 -5.68 7.35 -19.38
C GLY A 88 -6.68 6.60 -20.26
N GLU A 89 -7.22 7.24 -21.29
CA GLU A 89 -8.00 6.54 -22.32
C GLU A 89 -7.09 5.63 -23.14
N THR A 90 -5.83 6.03 -23.31
CA THR A 90 -4.77 5.22 -23.95
C THR A 90 -3.53 5.15 -23.06
N ASP A 91 -2.63 4.22 -23.37
CA ASP A 91 -1.36 4.10 -22.66
C ASP A 91 -0.49 5.34 -22.89
N GLU A 92 -0.52 5.93 -24.08
CA GLU A 92 0.21 7.15 -24.39
C GLU A 92 -0.28 8.34 -23.55
N GLU A 93 -1.59 8.49 -23.38
CA GLU A 93 -2.15 9.53 -22.52
C GLU A 93 -1.70 9.34 -21.08
N ALA A 94 -1.77 8.13 -20.55
CA ALA A 94 -1.34 7.83 -19.20
C ALA A 94 0.16 8.11 -18.99
N GLN A 95 1.00 7.76 -19.97
CA GLN A 95 2.44 8.05 -19.91
C GLN A 95 2.73 9.55 -20.00
N ALA A 96 1.99 10.31 -20.81
CA ALA A 96 2.12 11.76 -20.88
C ALA A 96 1.72 12.42 -19.53
N ARG A 97 0.68 11.92 -18.87
CA ARG A 97 0.30 12.35 -17.51
C ARG A 97 1.39 12.05 -16.48
N LEU A 98 1.98 10.85 -16.54
CA LEU A 98 3.10 10.48 -15.67
C LEU A 98 4.28 11.43 -15.86
N ALA A 99 4.67 11.70 -17.10
CA ALA A 99 5.75 12.63 -17.43
C ALA A 99 5.47 14.05 -16.89
N TYR A 100 4.24 14.54 -17.01
CA TYR A 100 3.82 15.82 -16.46
C TYR A 100 3.99 15.91 -14.94
N PHE A 101 3.64 14.84 -14.21
CA PHE A 101 3.85 14.80 -12.75
C PHE A 101 5.33 14.76 -12.41
N ASP A 102 6.14 13.99 -13.16
CA ASP A 102 7.57 13.89 -12.94
C ASP A 102 8.30 15.22 -13.19
N GLU A 103 7.85 16.00 -14.16
CA GLU A 103 8.38 17.37 -14.42
C GLU A 103 8.08 18.34 -13.28
N GLY A 104 6.95 18.15 -12.59
CA GLY A 104 6.52 18.99 -11.48
C GLY A 104 7.05 18.60 -10.11
N VAL A 105 7.94 17.62 -10.01
CA VAL A 105 8.50 17.17 -8.73
C VAL A 105 9.35 18.26 -8.09
N ASP A 106 9.03 18.61 -6.85
CA ASP A 106 9.89 19.41 -5.99
C ASP A 106 11.07 18.55 -5.50
N ILE A 107 12.17 18.62 -6.25
CA ILE A 107 13.37 17.82 -6.00
C ILE A 107 13.96 18.10 -4.62
N GLU A 108 14.02 19.38 -4.23
CA GLU A 108 14.61 19.79 -2.95
C GLU A 108 13.78 19.23 -1.78
N CYS A 109 12.46 19.35 -1.86
CA CYS A 109 11.55 18.76 -0.87
C CYS A 109 11.71 17.23 -0.79
N MET A 110 11.80 16.54 -1.91
CA MET A 110 11.99 15.09 -1.94
C MET A 110 13.32 14.66 -1.34
N GLU A 111 14.40 15.40 -1.63
CA GLU A 111 15.71 15.13 -1.03
C GLU A 111 15.71 15.33 0.48
N ASP A 112 15.02 16.37 0.97
CA ASP A 112 14.90 16.63 2.40
C ASP A 112 14.08 15.55 3.13
N ILE A 113 13.01 15.09 2.52
CA ILE A 113 12.23 13.97 3.05
C ILE A 113 13.10 12.71 3.16
N ILE A 114 13.84 12.37 2.10
CA ILE A 114 14.74 11.21 2.08
C ILE A 114 15.83 11.35 3.13
N ARG A 115 16.43 12.54 3.23
CA ARG A 115 17.44 12.84 4.24
C ARG A 115 16.91 12.66 5.65
N GLY A 116 15.68 13.13 5.92
CA GLY A 116 15.00 12.95 7.20
C GLY A 116 14.83 11.48 7.58
N TYR A 117 14.46 10.64 6.66
CA TYR A 117 14.37 9.19 6.89
C TYR A 117 15.76 8.53 7.08
N SER A 118 16.79 9.03 6.40
CA SER A 118 18.15 8.49 6.47
C SER A 118 18.90 8.86 7.73
N MET A 119 18.47 9.90 8.46
CA MET A 119 19.09 10.32 9.71
C MET A 119 18.85 9.38 10.89
N ASN A 120 17.92 8.46 10.79
CA ASN A 120 17.72 7.39 11.76
C ASN A 120 18.51 6.15 11.31
N PRO A 121 19.58 5.75 12.04
CA PRO A 121 20.38 4.57 11.70
C PRO A 121 19.58 3.29 11.64
N ASP A 122 18.48 3.21 12.43
CA ASP A 122 17.58 2.08 12.46
C ASP A 122 16.56 2.13 11.32
N ALA A 123 16.44 3.25 10.61
CA ALA A 123 15.54 3.45 9.48
C ALA A 123 16.10 2.96 8.14
N LYS A 124 17.30 2.39 8.11
CA LYS A 124 17.90 1.84 6.87
C LYS A 124 16.98 0.85 6.14
N ASN A 125 16.04 0.24 6.85
CA ASN A 125 15.05 -0.66 6.29
C ASN A 125 13.70 0.03 5.93
N VAL A 126 13.49 1.29 6.33
CA VAL A 126 12.27 2.04 6.01
C VAL A 126 12.38 2.68 4.62
N THR A 127 13.59 3.02 4.19
CA THR A 127 13.89 3.53 2.85
C THR A 127 13.60 2.53 1.74
N SER A 128 13.34 1.27 2.08
CA SER A 128 12.94 0.25 1.10
C SER A 128 11.61 0.55 0.40
N ASN A 129 10.79 1.45 0.92
CA ASN A 129 9.58 1.93 0.26
C ASN A 129 9.82 3.09 -0.70
N TRP A 130 10.98 3.69 -0.57
CA TRP A 130 11.51 4.76 -1.38
C TRP A 130 12.81 4.23 -2.00
N ASP A 131 12.73 3.17 -2.81
CA ASP A 131 13.83 2.82 -3.70
C ASP A 131 13.99 3.99 -4.65
N TYR A 132 14.70 4.95 -4.09
CA TYR A 132 15.15 6.14 -4.75
C TYR A 132 16.01 5.68 -5.92
N ASN A 133 15.49 5.80 -7.10
CA ASN A 133 16.30 5.73 -8.28
C ASN A 133 17.23 6.94 -8.22
N GLN A 134 18.49 6.70 -7.85
CA GLN A 134 19.49 7.76 -7.61
C GLN A 134 19.69 8.68 -8.81
N GLU A 135 19.21 8.27 -9.98
CA GLU A 135 19.36 9.05 -11.21
C GLU A 135 18.28 10.12 -11.40
N ARG A 136 17.06 9.90 -10.85
CA ARG A 136 15.97 10.89 -10.93
C ARG A 136 14.88 10.60 -9.88
N PRO A 137 14.58 11.54 -8.97
CA PRO A 137 13.40 11.42 -8.15
C PRO A 137 12.14 11.50 -9.03
N SER A 138 11.24 10.53 -8.86
CA SER A 138 9.95 10.50 -9.52
C SER A 138 8.86 10.93 -8.55
N SER A 139 7.86 11.67 -9.03
CA SER A 139 6.66 12.03 -8.28
C SER A 139 5.83 10.83 -7.86
N VAL A 140 6.07 9.70 -8.50
CA VAL A 140 5.34 8.46 -8.29
C VAL A 140 6.26 7.39 -7.72
N THR A 141 5.71 6.59 -6.82
CA THR A 141 6.42 5.46 -6.25
C THR A 141 6.51 4.32 -7.26
N GLN A 142 7.44 3.40 -7.08
CA GLN A 142 7.56 2.17 -7.90
C GLN A 142 6.28 1.33 -7.95
N ARG A 143 5.30 1.62 -7.10
CA ARG A 143 4.00 0.96 -7.05
C ARG A 143 2.92 1.66 -7.85
N THR A 144 3.28 2.72 -8.56
CA THR A 144 2.34 3.45 -9.41
C THR A 144 2.35 2.84 -10.80
N MET A 145 1.15 2.55 -11.28
CA MET A 145 0.90 2.01 -12.60
C MET A 145 0.29 3.10 -13.47
N ALA A 146 0.95 3.45 -14.56
CA ALA A 146 0.38 4.30 -15.60
C ALA A 146 -0.05 3.43 -16.79
N GLY A 147 -1.25 3.66 -17.32
CA GLY A 147 -1.77 2.92 -18.46
C GLY A 147 -3.23 3.21 -18.76
N SER A 148 -3.70 2.69 -19.88
CA SER A 148 -5.11 2.69 -20.23
C SER A 148 -5.93 1.93 -19.18
N TYR A 149 -7.24 2.23 -19.10
CA TYR A 149 -8.11 1.57 -18.12
C TYR A 149 -8.08 0.05 -18.24
N GLN A 150 -7.96 -0.47 -19.45
CA GLN A 150 -7.89 -1.91 -19.70
C GLN A 150 -6.52 -2.49 -19.27
N ALA A 151 -5.42 -1.82 -19.62
CA ALA A 151 -4.08 -2.23 -19.20
C ALA A 151 -3.93 -2.20 -17.67
N LEU A 152 -4.51 -1.19 -17.01
CA LEU A 152 -4.54 -1.13 -15.56
C LEU A 152 -5.34 -2.28 -14.94
N ALA A 153 -6.48 -2.66 -15.52
CA ALA A 153 -7.26 -3.79 -15.03
C ALA A 153 -6.46 -5.11 -15.08
N GLU A 154 -5.77 -5.38 -16.18
CA GLU A 154 -4.89 -6.55 -16.32
C GLU A 154 -3.77 -6.55 -15.28
N ARG A 155 -3.08 -5.42 -15.12
CA ARG A 155 -1.96 -5.27 -14.18
C ARG A 155 -2.40 -5.41 -12.73
N ILE A 156 -3.54 -4.82 -12.37
CA ILE A 156 -4.14 -4.96 -11.03
C ILE A 156 -4.52 -6.43 -10.78
N ALA A 157 -5.17 -7.08 -11.72
CA ALA A 157 -5.56 -8.48 -11.58
C ALA A 157 -4.34 -9.38 -11.36
N ARG A 158 -3.29 -9.20 -12.16
CA ARG A 158 -2.02 -9.91 -12.01
C ARG A 158 -1.40 -9.67 -10.63
N THR A 159 -1.39 -8.42 -10.15
CA THR A 159 -0.87 -8.06 -8.82
C THR A 159 -1.68 -8.76 -7.72
N VAL A 160 -3.01 -8.72 -7.80
CA VAL A 160 -3.90 -9.35 -6.81
C VAL A 160 -3.69 -10.86 -6.76
N ILE A 161 -3.64 -11.50 -7.91
CA ILE A 161 -3.51 -12.97 -8.02
C ILE A 161 -2.12 -13.41 -7.52
N ASN A 162 -1.04 -12.82 -8.02
CA ASN A 162 0.32 -13.21 -7.67
C ASN A 162 0.64 -12.99 -6.19
N ASN A 163 0.10 -11.93 -5.60
CA ASN A 163 0.30 -11.60 -4.20
C ASN A 163 -0.76 -12.22 -3.26
N GLU A 164 -1.75 -12.94 -3.78
CA GLU A 164 -2.87 -13.46 -2.99
C GLU A 164 -3.55 -12.38 -2.14
N LEU A 165 -3.79 -11.18 -2.72
CA LEU A 165 -4.38 -10.07 -1.98
C LEU A 165 -5.88 -10.28 -1.74
N ASP A 166 -6.33 -9.89 -0.54
CA ASP A 166 -7.76 -9.84 -0.19
C ASP A 166 -8.39 -8.50 -0.52
N GLY A 167 -7.59 -7.49 -0.82
CA GLY A 167 -8.05 -6.17 -1.22
C GLY A 167 -6.95 -5.26 -1.70
N VAL A 168 -7.34 -4.14 -2.29
CA VAL A 168 -6.44 -3.12 -2.80
C VAL A 168 -6.92 -1.74 -2.39
N ILE A 169 -6.01 -0.88 -2.01
CA ILE A 169 -6.24 0.55 -1.82
C ILE A 169 -5.61 1.26 -3.00
N PHE A 170 -6.41 2.04 -3.69
CA PHE A 170 -5.94 2.87 -4.79
C PHE A 170 -5.73 4.31 -4.36
N PHE A 171 -4.70 4.93 -4.88
CA PHE A 171 -4.59 6.38 -4.93
C PHE A 171 -4.44 6.83 -6.38
N VAL A 172 -5.02 7.97 -6.68
CA VAL A 172 -5.06 8.57 -8.02
C VAL A 172 -4.75 10.06 -7.92
N PRO A 173 -4.18 10.68 -8.95
CA PRO A 173 -3.82 12.09 -8.89
C PRO A 173 -5.03 13.03 -8.78
N ASP A 174 -6.09 12.76 -9.51
CA ASP A 174 -7.33 13.55 -9.48
C ASP A 174 -8.48 12.70 -8.91
N TYR A 175 -8.77 12.90 -7.62
CA TYR A 175 -9.80 12.11 -6.92
C TYR A 175 -11.22 12.30 -7.50
N ILE A 176 -11.49 13.40 -8.19
CA ILE A 176 -12.82 13.64 -8.75
C ILE A 176 -12.97 12.92 -10.08
N LYS A 177 -12.00 13.08 -10.97
CA LYS A 177 -12.09 12.53 -12.34
C LYS A 177 -11.61 11.09 -12.41
N ASP A 178 -10.42 10.85 -11.86
CA ASP A 178 -9.76 9.54 -12.04
C ASP A 178 -10.47 8.45 -11.24
N LEU A 179 -10.94 8.76 -10.01
CA LEU A 179 -11.58 7.75 -9.17
C LEU A 179 -12.90 7.25 -9.80
N ASP A 180 -13.71 8.16 -10.33
CA ASP A 180 -14.95 7.80 -11.03
C ASP A 180 -14.67 6.98 -12.31
N ALA A 181 -13.68 7.39 -13.09
CA ALA A 181 -13.29 6.69 -14.31
C ALA A 181 -12.70 5.30 -14.00
N VAL A 182 -11.83 5.18 -13.01
CA VAL A 182 -11.29 3.89 -12.55
C VAL A 182 -12.42 2.98 -12.08
N ALA A 183 -13.35 3.49 -11.27
CA ALA A 183 -14.49 2.69 -10.79
C ALA A 183 -15.36 2.16 -11.94
N LYS A 184 -15.64 2.98 -12.93
CA LYS A 184 -16.53 2.62 -14.04
C LYS A 184 -15.87 1.78 -15.13
N LYS A 185 -14.57 2.01 -15.39
CA LYS A 185 -13.88 1.39 -16.53
C LYS A 185 -12.91 0.28 -16.07
N THR A 186 -11.97 0.60 -15.17
CA THR A 186 -10.94 -0.35 -14.74
C THR A 186 -11.51 -1.45 -13.84
N LEU A 187 -12.27 -1.09 -12.80
CA LEU A 187 -12.79 -2.10 -11.87
C LEU A 187 -13.85 -3.01 -12.51
N THR A 188 -14.57 -2.51 -13.50
CA THR A 188 -15.52 -3.32 -14.27
C THR A 188 -14.79 -4.35 -15.14
N ALA A 189 -13.65 -3.97 -15.73
CA ALA A 189 -12.85 -4.85 -16.56
C ALA A 189 -12.06 -5.92 -15.77
N LEU A 190 -11.93 -5.80 -14.44
CA LEU A 190 -11.22 -6.79 -13.62
C LEU A 190 -11.82 -8.20 -13.74
N MET A 191 -13.13 -8.30 -13.97
CA MET A 191 -13.81 -9.58 -14.13
C MET A 191 -13.30 -10.38 -15.33
N ASP A 192 -12.87 -9.69 -16.40
CA ASP A 192 -12.31 -10.31 -17.60
C ASP A 192 -10.98 -11.03 -17.29
N TYR A 193 -10.34 -10.66 -16.20
CA TYR A 193 -9.08 -11.21 -15.71
C TYR A 193 -9.22 -12.09 -14.46
N GLY A 194 -10.46 -12.51 -14.13
CA GLY A 194 -10.72 -13.43 -13.03
C GLY A 194 -10.69 -12.81 -11.63
N VAL A 195 -10.77 -11.49 -11.52
CA VAL A 195 -10.83 -10.78 -10.24
C VAL A 195 -12.19 -10.12 -10.07
N GLU A 196 -12.93 -10.54 -9.05
CA GLU A 196 -14.21 -9.94 -8.68
C GLU A 196 -13.97 -8.70 -7.80
N SER A 197 -14.48 -7.54 -8.23
CA SER A 197 -14.41 -6.33 -7.42
C SER A 197 -15.71 -6.15 -6.61
N LYS A 198 -15.55 -5.92 -5.31
CA LYS A 198 -16.67 -5.61 -4.38
C LYS A 198 -16.54 -4.17 -3.90
N VAL A 199 -16.86 -3.23 -4.78
CA VAL A 199 -16.85 -1.80 -4.45
C VAL A 199 -18.11 -1.47 -3.65
N GLY A 200 -17.93 -0.80 -2.51
CA GLY A 200 -19.04 -0.23 -1.75
C GLY A 200 -19.88 -1.22 -0.92
N GLN A 201 -19.47 -2.47 -0.80
CA GLN A 201 -20.08 -3.34 0.21
C GLN A 201 -19.56 -2.93 1.58
N ALA A 202 -20.42 -2.31 2.40
CA ALA A 202 -20.11 -2.04 3.79
C ALA A 202 -19.66 -3.33 4.47
N TRP A 203 -18.63 -3.23 5.28
CA TRP A 203 -18.15 -4.33 6.12
C TRP A 203 -19.29 -4.72 7.08
N GLN A 204 -19.96 -5.83 6.81
CA GLN A 204 -20.94 -6.41 7.71
C GLN A 204 -20.27 -7.12 8.89
#